data_f45cb9d359547cd3ccff9dcfad8d6d64
#
_entry.id   f45cb9d359547cd3ccff9dcfad8d6d64
#
_cell.length_a   1.000
_cell.length_b   1.000
_cell.length_c   1.000
_cell.angle_alpha   90.00
_cell.angle_beta   90.00
_cell.angle_gamma   90.00
#
_symmetry.space_group_name_H-M   'P 1'
#
loop_
_entity.id
_entity.type
_entity.pdbx_description
1 polymer ?
#
loop_
_entity_poly.entity_id
_entity_poly.type
_entity_poly.pdbx_seq_one_letter_code
_entity_poly.pdbx_strand_id
1 'polypeptide(L)'
;MNFSKKYSNEHNAKSGKVSDKWDLYLEAYDEIVNEYCEDARPINTLEIGIQNGGSLETIAACLPNAINIVGCDINTDCDHLTFADKRIFIITGDATKADTIDKIDYICNKYDIIIEDGSHKSSDIIKSFILYFSKLNPGG
;
A
#
# COMPACT_ATOMS: atom_id res chain seq x y z
N MET A 1 -3.20 4.80 18.11
CA MET A 1 -4.37 5.13 17.24
C MET A 1 -4.83 3.81 16.65
N ASN A 2 -6.12 3.46 16.68
CA ASN A 2 -6.57 2.19 16.13
C ASN A 2 -6.73 2.33 14.62
N PHE A 3 -5.72 1.92 13.86
CA PHE A 3 -5.71 1.91 12.39
C PHE A 3 -6.89 1.10 11.84
N SER A 4 -7.17 0.01 12.50
CA SER A 4 -7.89 -1.07 11.92
C SER A 4 -9.39 -0.86 11.80
N LYS A 5 -10.05 -0.64 12.87
CA LYS A 5 -11.51 -0.81 12.91
C LYS A 5 -12.29 0.46 12.59
N LYS A 6 -11.74 1.59 12.99
CA LYS A 6 -12.44 2.87 12.85
C LYS A 6 -12.34 3.43 11.45
N TYR A 7 -11.18 3.27 10.80
CA TYR A 7 -10.94 3.82 9.48
C TYR A 7 -11.49 2.97 8.34
N SER A 8 -11.32 1.65 8.38
CA SER A 8 -11.81 0.79 7.30
C SER A 8 -13.33 0.89 7.12
N ASN A 9 -14.09 0.83 8.21
CA ASN A 9 -15.54 0.83 8.14
C ASN A 9 -16.15 2.22 7.90
N GLU A 10 -15.66 3.26 8.59
CA GLU A 10 -16.20 4.62 8.45
C GLU A 10 -15.75 5.29 7.16
N HIS A 11 -14.51 5.04 6.73
CA HIS A 11 -13.97 5.64 5.51
C HIS A 11 -14.53 4.97 4.27
N ASN A 12 -14.60 3.66 4.24
CA ASN A 12 -15.19 2.89 3.15
C ASN A 12 -16.67 3.23 2.93
N ALA A 13 -17.43 3.48 3.99
CA ALA A 13 -18.81 3.92 3.88
C ALA A 13 -18.97 5.29 3.19
N LYS A 14 -17.95 6.16 3.26
CA LYS A 14 -17.98 7.50 2.65
C LYS A 14 -17.44 7.54 1.23
N SER A 15 -16.37 6.80 0.95
CA SER A 15 -15.70 6.83 -0.35
C SER A 15 -16.24 5.83 -1.35
N GLY A 16 -17.00 4.82 -0.89
CA GLY A 16 -17.43 3.69 -1.71
C GLY A 16 -16.32 2.72 -2.09
N LYS A 17 -15.10 2.93 -1.57
CA LYS A 17 -13.97 2.02 -1.73
C LYS A 17 -13.96 0.98 -0.61
N VAL A 18 -13.38 -0.18 -0.88
CA VAL A 18 -13.38 -1.32 0.05
C VAL A 18 -11.96 -1.69 0.42
N SER A 19 -11.75 -2.03 1.68
CA SER A 19 -10.55 -2.70 2.15
C SER A 19 -10.98 -4.03 2.79
N ASP A 20 -10.71 -5.13 2.08
CA ASP A 20 -11.12 -6.49 2.46
C ASP A 20 -10.10 -7.18 3.39
N LYS A 21 -9.39 -6.41 4.19
CA LYS A 21 -8.41 -6.98 5.12
C LYS A 21 -9.11 -7.59 6.33
N TRP A 22 -8.71 -8.80 6.70
CA TRP A 22 -9.26 -9.49 7.87
C TRP A 22 -8.87 -8.79 9.17
N ASP A 23 -9.74 -8.82 10.17
CA ASP A 23 -9.54 -8.18 11.48
C ASP A 23 -8.18 -8.55 12.12
N LEU A 24 -7.73 -9.80 11.95
CA LEU A 24 -6.43 -10.25 12.46
C LEU A 24 -5.23 -9.54 11.80
N TYR A 25 -5.33 -9.27 10.49
CA TYR A 25 -4.28 -8.50 9.81
C TYR A 25 -4.26 -7.05 10.25
N LEU A 26 -5.43 -6.50 10.52
CA LEU A 26 -5.55 -5.12 10.99
C LEU A 26 -4.86 -4.90 12.34
N GLU A 27 -4.82 -5.90 13.22
CA GLU A 27 -4.07 -5.84 14.48
C GLU A 27 -2.55 -5.74 14.23
N ALA A 28 -2.02 -6.54 13.29
CA ALA A 28 -0.62 -6.46 12.89
C ALA A 28 -0.29 -5.11 12.21
N TYR A 29 -1.21 -4.59 11.40
CA TYR A 29 -1.05 -3.25 10.82
C TYR A 29 -1.03 -2.17 11.89
N ASP A 30 -1.86 -2.28 12.94
CA ASP A 30 -1.87 -1.30 14.05
C ASP A 30 -0.50 -1.21 14.74
N GLU A 31 0.18 -2.33 14.96
CA GLU A 31 1.51 -2.36 15.55
C GLU A 31 2.53 -1.63 14.66
N ILE A 32 2.61 -2.01 13.38
CA ILE A 32 3.54 -1.43 12.41
C ILE A 32 3.27 0.07 12.21
N VAL A 33 2.02 0.44 11.98
CA VAL A 33 1.65 1.84 11.70
C VAL A 33 1.89 2.75 12.91
N ASN A 34 1.61 2.27 14.13
CA ASN A 34 1.86 3.07 15.33
C ASN A 34 3.35 3.41 15.49
N GLU A 35 4.24 2.48 15.18
CA GLU A 35 5.68 2.70 15.20
C GLU A 35 6.08 3.84 14.24
N TYR A 36 5.56 3.82 13.01
CA TYR A 36 5.83 4.87 12.02
C TYR A 36 5.11 6.20 12.30
N CYS A 37 3.96 6.19 12.98
CA CYS A 37 3.27 7.42 13.38
C CYS A 37 4.00 8.19 14.47
N GLU A 38 4.71 7.49 15.36
CA GLU A 38 5.50 8.10 16.44
C GLU A 38 6.81 8.71 15.92
N ASP A 39 7.32 8.17 14.82
CA ASP A 39 8.49 8.70 14.13
C ASP A 39 8.04 9.74 13.10
N ALA A 40 8.32 11.03 13.37
CA ALA A 40 7.92 12.13 12.49
C ALA A 40 8.68 12.19 11.13
N ARG A 41 9.54 11.20 10.83
CA ARG A 41 10.26 11.14 9.55
C ARG A 41 9.32 10.89 8.37
N PRO A 42 9.62 11.46 7.19
CA PRO A 42 8.88 11.12 5.97
C PRO A 42 9.03 9.64 5.63
N ILE A 43 7.93 8.97 5.25
CA ILE A 43 7.92 7.57 4.86
C ILE A 43 7.30 7.37 3.48
N ASN A 44 7.68 6.27 2.84
CA ASN A 44 7.12 5.81 1.58
C ASN A 44 6.49 4.43 1.76
N THR A 45 5.33 4.21 1.17
CA THR A 45 4.63 2.92 1.22
C THR A 45 4.36 2.39 -0.18
N LEU A 46 4.43 1.08 -0.34
CA LEU A 46 4.05 0.36 -1.56
C LEU A 46 3.06 -0.76 -1.20
N GLU A 47 1.96 -0.84 -1.91
CA GLU A 47 1.04 -1.98 -1.85
C GLU A 47 0.90 -2.62 -3.23
N ILE A 48 1.13 -3.93 -3.30
CA ILE A 48 0.92 -4.76 -4.49
C ILE A 48 -0.40 -5.50 -4.31
N GLY A 49 -1.35 -5.28 -5.23
CA GLY A 49 -2.73 -5.75 -5.10
C GLY A 49 -3.58 -4.74 -4.32
N ILE A 50 -4.20 -3.81 -5.02
CA ILE A 50 -4.94 -2.69 -4.39
C ILE A 50 -6.45 -2.77 -4.57
N GLN A 51 -6.93 -3.70 -5.40
CA GLN A 51 -8.36 -3.83 -5.70
C GLN A 51 -8.97 -2.48 -6.16
N ASN A 52 -9.78 -1.82 -5.34
CA ASN A 52 -10.34 -0.50 -5.63
C ASN A 52 -9.72 0.65 -4.82
N GLY A 53 -8.60 0.39 -4.13
CA GLY A 53 -7.79 1.39 -3.45
C GLY A 53 -8.27 1.83 -2.07
N GLY A 54 -9.17 1.07 -1.44
CA GLY A 54 -9.65 1.39 -0.09
C GLY A 54 -8.55 1.33 0.98
N SER A 55 -7.61 0.38 0.84
CA SER A 55 -6.43 0.27 1.71
C SER A 55 -5.51 1.48 1.59
N LEU A 56 -5.29 2.00 0.38
CA LEU A 56 -4.44 3.18 0.15
C LEU A 56 -5.02 4.44 0.82
N GLU A 57 -6.35 4.62 0.76
CA GLU A 57 -7.01 5.73 1.47
C GLU A 57 -6.88 5.57 3.00
N THR A 58 -6.96 4.34 3.49
CA THR A 58 -6.76 4.03 4.91
C THR A 58 -5.32 4.35 5.33
N ILE A 59 -4.32 3.93 4.54
CA ILE A 59 -2.91 4.26 4.77
C ILE A 59 -2.71 5.78 4.78
N ALA A 60 -3.27 6.50 3.80
CA ALA A 60 -3.15 7.95 3.71
C ALA A 60 -3.72 8.67 4.94
N ALA A 61 -4.83 8.15 5.48
CA ALA A 61 -5.47 8.72 6.67
C ALA A 61 -4.70 8.43 7.97
N CYS A 62 -4.04 7.28 8.04
CA CYS A 62 -3.36 6.81 9.26
C CYS A 62 -1.90 7.22 9.34
N LEU A 63 -1.26 7.48 8.19
CA LEU A 63 0.14 7.88 8.08
C LEU A 63 0.25 9.33 7.55
N PRO A 64 0.08 10.34 8.41
CA PRO A 64 0.14 11.74 7.98
C PRO A 64 1.55 12.14 7.49
N ASN A 65 2.59 11.41 7.92
CA ASN A 65 3.98 11.59 7.51
C ASN A 65 4.35 10.82 6.23
N ALA A 66 3.46 10.01 5.65
CA ALA A 66 3.69 9.40 4.35
C ALA A 66 3.74 10.48 3.27
N ILE A 67 4.77 10.41 2.40
CA ILE A 67 4.97 11.34 1.29
C ILE A 67 4.64 10.70 -0.06
N ASN A 68 4.88 9.39 -0.22
CA ASN A 68 4.45 8.60 -1.36
C ASN A 68 3.70 7.35 -0.88
N ILE A 69 2.49 7.18 -1.37
CA ILE A 69 1.65 6.00 -1.14
C ILE A 69 1.40 5.38 -2.51
N VAL A 70 2.21 4.39 -2.86
CA VAL A 70 2.19 3.78 -4.19
C VAL A 70 1.37 2.51 -4.14
N GLY A 71 0.39 2.39 -5.04
CA GLY A 71 -0.39 1.19 -5.25
C GLY A 71 -0.13 0.60 -6.64
N CYS A 72 0.08 -0.72 -6.72
CA CYS A 72 0.24 -1.44 -7.97
C CYS A 72 -0.81 -2.54 -8.08
N ASP A 73 -1.47 -2.63 -9.23
CA ASP A 73 -2.41 -3.72 -9.52
C ASP A 73 -2.29 -4.17 -10.98
N ILE A 74 -2.52 -5.46 -11.22
CA ILE A 74 -2.54 -6.02 -12.57
C ILE A 74 -3.84 -5.67 -13.31
N ASN A 75 -4.92 -5.36 -12.57
CA ASN A 75 -6.19 -4.98 -13.14
C ASN A 75 -6.16 -3.56 -13.70
N THR A 76 -6.35 -3.42 -15.01
CA THR A 76 -6.34 -2.14 -15.72
C THR A 76 -7.50 -1.21 -15.30
N ASP A 77 -8.56 -1.72 -14.67
CA ASP A 77 -9.64 -0.88 -14.13
C ASP A 77 -9.13 0.09 -13.05
N CYS A 78 -7.99 -0.24 -12.43
CA CYS A 78 -7.34 0.62 -11.45
C CYS A 78 -6.83 1.95 -12.04
N ASP A 79 -6.62 2.04 -13.36
CA ASP A 79 -6.27 3.31 -14.04
C ASP A 79 -7.35 4.39 -13.89
N HIS A 80 -8.58 3.99 -13.62
CA HIS A 80 -9.71 4.91 -13.46
C HIS A 80 -9.95 5.33 -12.01
N LEU A 81 -9.16 4.80 -11.06
CA LEU A 81 -9.29 5.17 -9.66
C LEU A 81 -8.85 6.62 -9.44
N THR A 82 -9.65 7.34 -8.69
CA THR A 82 -9.36 8.71 -8.30
C THR A 82 -9.29 8.85 -6.78
N PHE A 83 -8.38 9.68 -6.31
CA PHE A 83 -8.13 9.92 -4.90
C PHE A 83 -8.09 11.42 -4.62
N ALA A 84 -8.66 11.83 -3.50
CA ALA A 84 -8.56 13.22 -3.03
C ALA A 84 -7.15 13.52 -2.50
N ASP A 85 -6.51 12.53 -1.89
CA ASP A 85 -5.14 12.65 -1.38
C ASP A 85 -4.12 12.54 -2.51
N LYS A 86 -3.33 13.58 -2.70
CA LYS A 86 -2.35 13.70 -3.79
C LYS A 86 -1.07 12.90 -3.55
N ARG A 87 -0.92 12.28 -2.39
CA ARG A 87 0.20 11.38 -2.07
C ARG A 87 0.00 9.97 -2.63
N ILE A 88 -1.22 9.64 -3.10
CA ILE A 88 -1.57 8.33 -3.65
C ILE A 88 -1.26 8.30 -5.14
N PHE A 89 -0.45 7.33 -5.54
CA PHE A 89 -0.04 7.06 -6.92
C PHE A 89 -0.45 5.64 -7.31
N ILE A 90 -1.05 5.49 -8.49
CA ILE A 90 -1.48 4.19 -9.02
C ILE A 90 -0.61 3.81 -10.21
N ILE A 91 -0.14 2.57 -10.21
CA ILE A 91 0.55 1.93 -11.31
C ILE A 91 -0.21 0.67 -11.70
N THR A 92 -0.65 0.56 -12.93
CA THR A 92 -1.24 -0.66 -13.45
C THR A 92 -0.21 -1.49 -14.22
N GLY A 93 -0.19 -2.77 -13.92
CA GLY A 93 0.70 -3.75 -14.51
C GLY A 93 1.02 -4.92 -13.57
N ASP A 94 1.66 -5.93 -14.14
CA ASP A 94 2.19 -7.05 -13.37
C ASP A 94 3.44 -6.56 -12.60
N ALA A 95 3.33 -6.48 -11.28
CA ALA A 95 4.39 -6.02 -10.39
C ALA A 95 5.70 -6.83 -10.49
N THR A 96 5.68 -7.98 -11.16
CA THR A 96 6.87 -8.80 -11.40
C THR A 96 7.55 -8.55 -12.74
N LYS A 97 7.05 -7.61 -13.53
CA LYS A 97 7.60 -7.23 -14.83
C LYS A 97 8.46 -5.97 -14.75
N ALA A 98 9.53 -5.96 -15.52
CA ALA A 98 10.51 -4.89 -15.51
C ALA A 98 9.89 -3.51 -15.80
N ASP A 99 9.01 -3.42 -16.80
CA ASP A 99 8.35 -2.17 -17.18
C ASP A 99 7.44 -1.61 -16.06
N THR A 100 6.81 -2.47 -15.29
CA THR A 100 6.01 -2.08 -14.13
C THR A 100 6.91 -1.65 -12.97
N ILE A 101 7.99 -2.39 -12.73
CA ILE A 101 8.98 -2.05 -11.71
C ILE A 101 9.61 -0.68 -12.01
N ASP A 102 9.95 -0.41 -13.27
CA ASP A 102 10.52 0.88 -13.70
C ASP A 102 9.55 2.04 -13.43
N LYS A 103 8.25 1.84 -13.66
CA LYS A 103 7.21 2.85 -13.34
C LYS A 103 7.09 3.09 -11.83
N ILE A 104 7.14 2.04 -11.03
CA ILE A 104 7.12 2.13 -9.55
C ILE A 104 8.36 2.89 -9.08
N ASP A 105 9.55 2.54 -9.59
CA ASP A 105 10.82 3.15 -9.23
C ASP A 105 10.92 4.62 -9.66
N TYR A 106 10.20 5.01 -10.71
CA TYR A 106 10.12 6.41 -11.14
C TYR A 106 9.44 7.30 -10.09
N ILE A 107 8.46 6.76 -9.35
CA ILE A 107 7.81 7.48 -8.25
C ILE A 107 8.69 7.44 -7.01
N CYS A 108 9.10 6.25 -6.61
CA CYS A 108 9.94 6.02 -5.45
C CYS A 108 10.63 4.66 -5.56
N ASN A 109 11.93 4.59 -5.26
CA ASN A 109 12.71 3.35 -5.36
C ASN A 109 13.09 2.75 -4.00
N LYS A 110 12.68 3.39 -2.90
CA LYS A 110 12.91 2.94 -1.52
C LYS A 110 11.67 3.18 -0.67
N TYR A 111 11.30 2.17 0.09
CA TYR A 111 10.07 2.13 0.88
C TYR A 111 10.34 1.79 2.33
N ASP A 112 9.52 2.30 3.22
CA ASP A 112 9.53 1.98 4.65
C ASP A 112 8.54 0.86 4.97
N ILE A 113 7.46 0.75 4.18
CA ILE A 113 6.45 -0.31 4.29
C ILE A 113 6.17 -0.84 2.89
N ILE A 114 6.25 -2.16 2.72
CA ILE A 114 5.81 -2.86 1.51
C ILE A 114 4.77 -3.91 1.90
N ILE A 115 3.60 -3.84 1.28
CA ILE A 115 2.49 -4.76 1.47
C ILE A 115 2.32 -5.59 0.21
N GLU A 116 2.38 -6.92 0.33
CA GLU A 116 2.07 -7.86 -0.75
C GLU A 116 0.69 -8.47 -0.49
N ASP A 117 -0.30 -8.06 -1.26
CA ASP A 117 -1.70 -8.46 -1.15
C ASP A 117 -2.30 -8.77 -2.53
N GLY A 118 -1.49 -9.31 -3.44
CA GLY A 118 -1.84 -9.55 -4.84
C GLY A 118 -2.58 -10.86 -5.08
N SER A 119 -1.93 -11.82 -5.75
CA SER A 119 -2.58 -13.05 -6.23
C SER A 119 -2.86 -14.10 -5.15
N HIS A 120 -2.29 -13.98 -3.97
CA HIS A 120 -2.29 -14.96 -2.87
C HIS A 120 -1.71 -16.33 -3.24
N LYS A 121 -1.01 -16.45 -4.38
CA LYS A 121 -0.29 -17.65 -4.75
C LYS A 121 1.13 -17.59 -4.20
N SER A 122 1.56 -18.65 -3.51
CA SER A 122 2.88 -18.69 -2.87
C SER A 122 4.03 -18.38 -3.83
N SER A 123 3.94 -18.84 -5.08
CA SER A 123 4.96 -18.55 -6.11
C SER A 123 5.08 -17.06 -6.43
N ASP A 124 3.96 -16.35 -6.47
CA ASP A 124 3.91 -14.94 -6.80
C ASP A 124 4.38 -14.10 -5.61
N ILE A 125 3.95 -14.46 -4.39
CA ILE A 125 4.40 -13.84 -3.14
C ILE A 125 5.93 -13.95 -2.99
N ILE A 126 6.50 -15.14 -3.21
CA ILE A 126 7.95 -15.36 -3.16
C ILE A 126 8.66 -14.49 -4.20
N LYS A 127 8.13 -14.43 -5.41
CA LYS A 127 8.71 -13.63 -6.49
C LYS A 127 8.67 -12.15 -6.16
N SER A 128 7.54 -11.64 -5.69
CA SER A 128 7.40 -10.25 -5.22
C SER A 128 8.38 -9.95 -4.09
N PHE A 129 8.50 -10.83 -3.10
CA PHE A 129 9.45 -10.68 -2.02
C PHE A 129 10.89 -10.53 -2.53
N ILE A 130 11.33 -11.42 -3.44
CA ILE A 130 12.70 -11.37 -4.00
C ILE A 130 12.94 -10.04 -4.74
N LEU A 131 11.96 -9.54 -5.49
CA LEU A 131 12.09 -8.32 -6.28
C LEU A 131 12.08 -7.05 -5.42
N TYR A 132 11.25 -7.02 -4.37
CA TYR A 132 10.98 -5.80 -3.62
C TYR A 132 11.69 -5.71 -2.27
N PHE A 133 12.19 -6.82 -1.71
CA PHE A 133 12.88 -6.79 -0.41
C PHE A 133 14.09 -5.84 -0.39
N SER A 134 14.84 -5.80 -1.50
CA SER A 134 15.98 -4.89 -1.63
C SER A 134 15.58 -3.40 -1.71
N LYS A 135 14.30 -3.12 -1.90
CA LYS A 135 13.76 -1.75 -1.92
C LYS A 135 13.32 -1.26 -0.54
N LEU A 136 13.31 -2.11 0.48
CA LEU A 136 13.09 -1.67 1.85
C LEU A 136 14.24 -0.80 2.35
N ASN A 137 13.90 0.26 3.07
CA ASN A 137 14.83 1.03 3.85
C ASN A 137 15.34 0.20 5.06
N PRO A 138 16.54 0.49 5.61
CA PRO A 138 16.95 -0.13 6.86
C PRO A 138 15.92 0.13 7.98
N GLY A 139 15.38 -0.94 8.56
CA GLY A 139 14.32 -0.87 9.57
C GLY A 139 12.90 -0.80 9.00
N GLY A 140 12.76 -1.01 7.70
CA GLY A 140 11.46 -1.15 7.03
C GLY A 140 11.01 -2.61 7.03
#